data_0d60836ebc08ad2df3c44ed732d4a111
#
_entry.id   0d60836ebc08ad2df3c44ed732d4a111
#
_cell.length_a   1.000
_cell.length_b   1.000
_cell.length_c   1.000
_cell.angle_alpha   90.00
_cell.angle_beta   90.00
_cell.angle_gamma   90.00
#
_symmetry.space_group_name_H-M   'P 1'
#
loop_
_entity.id
_entity.type
_entity.pdbx_description
1 polymer ?
#
loop_
_entity_poly.entity_id
_entity_poly.type
_entity_poly.pdbx_seq_one_letter_code
_entity_poly.pdbx_strand_id
1 'polypeptide(L)'
;VCAPTRSSLLTGRYSLRTGVTDTYNGGAMMSNDEITLAEILKENNYETGIFGKWHLGDNYPFRPTDQGFNESLIHLSGGIGQVGDFTNYYAGNRSYFDPVLWHNNQQKKYDGYCSDIFTEEAIKFIEKNKSDQFFCYLSFNAPHTPLQVPEKYYDLYKNIDPSLISESETIKMSKKDINDAKKIYGMITNIDDNIGKLISKLKELEI
;
A
#
# COMPACT_ATOMS: atom_id res chain seq x y z
N VAL A 1 6.92 3.71 12.26
CA VAL A 1 7.49 3.11 11.04
C VAL A 1 6.60 2.01 10.49
N CYS A 2 6.72 1.73 9.18
CA CYS A 2 5.71 0.99 8.41
C CYS A 2 5.39 -0.42 8.91
N ALA A 3 6.31 -1.37 8.95
CA ALA A 3 6.01 -2.74 9.35
C ALA A 3 5.51 -2.84 10.81
N PRO A 4 6.16 -2.20 11.80
CA PRO A 4 5.65 -2.17 13.17
C PRO A 4 4.22 -1.65 13.29
N THR A 5 3.89 -0.54 12.60
CA THR A 5 2.53 0.02 12.61
C THR A 5 1.51 -0.94 11.98
N ARG A 6 1.90 -1.62 10.88
CA ARG A 6 1.04 -2.59 10.19
C ARG A 6 0.71 -3.79 11.06
N SER A 7 1.72 -4.36 11.73
CA SER A 7 1.50 -5.48 12.63
C SER A 7 0.59 -5.08 13.79
N SER A 8 0.80 -3.90 14.37
CA SER A 8 -0.07 -3.40 15.45
C SER A 8 -1.50 -3.15 14.98
N LEU A 9 -1.68 -2.62 13.76
CA LEU A 9 -3.01 -2.38 13.17
C LEU A 9 -3.78 -3.69 12.96
N LEU A 10 -3.10 -4.70 12.40
CA LEU A 10 -3.75 -5.97 12.06
C LEU A 10 -3.98 -6.90 13.25
N THR A 11 -3.21 -6.75 14.34
CA THR A 11 -3.30 -7.65 15.51
C THR A 11 -3.90 -6.98 16.76
N GLY A 12 -4.00 -5.64 16.78
CA GLY A 12 -4.36 -4.90 17.99
C GLY A 12 -3.29 -4.94 19.10
N ARG A 13 -2.06 -5.43 18.80
CA ARG A 13 -0.98 -5.62 19.77
C ARG A 13 0.19 -4.66 19.48
N TYR A 14 1.00 -4.37 20.48
CA TYR A 14 2.26 -3.67 20.28
C TYR A 14 3.19 -4.48 19.38
N SER A 15 3.81 -3.83 18.39
CA SER A 15 4.63 -4.47 17.36
C SER A 15 5.76 -5.34 17.93
N LEU A 16 6.38 -4.93 19.02
CA LEU A 16 7.42 -5.72 19.69
C LEU A 16 6.92 -7.08 20.20
N ARG A 17 5.63 -7.20 20.50
CA ARG A 17 5.01 -8.46 20.90
C ARG A 17 4.67 -9.37 19.73
N THR A 18 4.53 -8.80 18.53
CA THR A 18 4.25 -9.54 17.30
C THR A 18 5.51 -10.02 16.59
N GLY A 19 6.69 -9.78 17.16
CA GLY A 19 7.99 -10.08 16.56
C GLY A 19 8.48 -9.02 15.58
N VAL A 20 7.67 -7.99 15.27
CA VAL A 20 8.03 -6.94 14.31
C VAL A 20 8.77 -5.81 15.02
N THR A 21 10.08 -5.79 14.83
CA THR A 21 10.99 -4.86 15.52
C THR A 21 11.50 -3.74 14.64
N ASP A 22 11.51 -3.94 13.30
CA ASP A 22 12.05 -3.00 12.33
C ASP A 22 11.36 -3.17 10.97
N THR A 23 11.88 -2.52 9.94
CA THR A 23 11.36 -2.52 8.56
C THR A 23 12.23 -3.31 7.58
N TYR A 24 13.35 -3.87 8.02
CA TYR A 24 14.33 -4.58 7.18
C TYR A 24 15.11 -5.63 7.99
N ASN A 25 16.02 -6.37 7.36
CA ASN A 25 16.89 -7.37 8.00
C ASN A 25 16.12 -8.39 8.87
N GLY A 26 14.97 -8.86 8.40
CA GLY A 26 14.13 -9.81 9.13
C GLY A 26 13.24 -9.18 10.20
N GLY A 27 13.48 -7.92 10.59
CA GLY A 27 12.70 -7.22 11.62
C GLY A 27 11.27 -6.86 11.21
N ALA A 28 10.91 -7.00 9.94
CA ALA A 28 9.57 -6.76 9.42
C ALA A 28 8.67 -8.01 9.39
N MET A 29 9.18 -9.15 9.84
CA MET A 29 8.45 -10.42 9.79
C MET A 29 7.56 -10.55 11.02
N MET A 30 6.25 -10.63 10.83
CA MET A 30 5.29 -10.87 11.90
C MET A 30 5.27 -12.38 12.25
N SER A 31 5.20 -12.71 13.53
CA SER A 31 5.04 -14.12 13.94
C SER A 31 3.76 -14.69 13.35
N ASN A 32 3.83 -15.93 12.88
CA ASN A 32 2.66 -16.66 12.38
C ASN A 32 1.74 -17.18 13.49
N ASP A 33 2.13 -17.05 14.75
CA ASP A 33 1.28 -17.32 15.90
C ASP A 33 0.36 -16.14 16.26
N GLU A 34 0.56 -14.99 15.61
CA GLU A 34 -0.30 -13.83 15.78
C GLU A 34 -1.62 -14.03 15.03
N ILE A 35 -2.71 -13.71 15.69
CA ILE A 35 -4.04 -13.71 15.10
C ILE A 35 -4.33 -12.31 14.55
N THR A 36 -4.58 -12.23 13.27
CA THR A 36 -4.88 -10.97 12.59
C THR A 36 -6.39 -10.67 12.57
N LEU A 37 -6.73 -9.40 12.40
CA LEU A 37 -8.11 -8.98 12.15
C LEU A 37 -8.72 -9.72 10.94
N ALA A 38 -7.94 -10.00 9.91
CA ALA A 38 -8.40 -10.73 8.74
C ALA A 38 -8.77 -12.17 9.06
N GLU A 39 -7.98 -12.87 9.90
CA GLU A 39 -8.31 -14.23 10.37
C GLU A 39 -9.59 -14.23 11.19
N ILE A 40 -9.73 -13.31 12.16
CA ILE A 40 -10.94 -13.20 12.99
C ILE A 40 -12.17 -12.97 12.12
N LEU A 41 -12.09 -12.06 11.15
CA LEU A 41 -13.21 -11.75 10.26
C LEU A 41 -13.54 -12.91 9.33
N LYS A 42 -12.52 -13.58 8.79
CA LYS A 42 -12.70 -14.78 7.96
C LYS A 42 -13.40 -15.91 8.72
N GLU A 43 -13.03 -16.16 9.98
CA GLU A 43 -13.70 -17.13 10.84
C GLU A 43 -15.16 -16.76 11.14
N ASN A 44 -15.51 -15.49 10.99
CA ASN A 44 -16.87 -14.97 11.14
C ASN A 44 -17.57 -14.74 9.79
N ASN A 45 -17.18 -15.47 8.75
CA ASN A 45 -17.79 -15.50 7.41
C ASN A 45 -17.68 -14.19 6.63
N TYR A 46 -16.64 -13.38 6.89
CA TYR A 46 -16.31 -12.27 6.01
C TYR A 46 -15.44 -12.74 4.86
N GLU A 47 -15.71 -12.25 3.65
CA GLU A 47 -14.75 -12.28 2.57
C GLU A 47 -13.66 -11.23 2.82
N THR A 48 -12.40 -11.63 2.74
CA THR A 48 -11.28 -10.77 3.15
C THR A 48 -10.32 -10.51 1.99
N GLY A 49 -10.06 -9.23 1.70
CA GLY A 49 -9.16 -8.82 0.62
C GLY A 49 -8.15 -7.76 1.04
N ILE A 50 -6.92 -7.87 0.54
CA ILE A 50 -5.87 -6.86 0.70
C ILE A 50 -5.35 -6.40 -0.65
N PHE A 51 -5.27 -5.07 -0.85
CA PHE A 51 -4.81 -4.43 -2.08
C PHE A 51 -3.79 -3.35 -1.73
N GLY A 52 -2.51 -3.59 -2.05
CA GLY A 52 -1.44 -2.65 -1.76
C GLY A 52 -0.22 -3.24 -1.08
N LYS A 53 0.36 -2.53 -0.13
CA LYS A 53 1.57 -2.92 0.60
C LYS A 53 1.26 -3.93 1.70
N TRP A 54 2.01 -5.04 1.74
CA TRP A 54 1.99 -6.00 2.86
C TRP A 54 3.04 -5.68 3.93
N HIS A 55 4.29 -5.97 3.68
CA HIS A 55 5.44 -5.66 4.53
C HIS A 55 5.43 -6.33 5.91
N LEU A 56 4.92 -7.56 6.02
CA LEU A 56 4.93 -8.35 7.26
C LEU A 56 5.45 -9.78 7.07
N GLY A 57 6.15 -10.04 5.96
CA GLY A 57 6.76 -11.32 5.59
C GLY A 57 6.51 -11.67 4.13
N ASP A 58 7.48 -12.35 3.50
CA ASP A 58 7.55 -12.48 2.04
C ASP A 58 7.22 -13.89 1.54
N ASN A 59 7.26 -14.89 2.41
CA ASN A 59 7.06 -16.29 2.05
C ASN A 59 6.12 -17.01 3.02
N TYR A 60 5.74 -18.24 2.69
CA TYR A 60 4.96 -19.09 3.58
C TYR A 60 5.70 -19.28 4.94
N PRO A 61 5.01 -19.17 6.08
CA PRO A 61 3.57 -18.91 6.29
C PRO A 61 3.22 -17.43 6.56
N PHE A 62 4.02 -16.48 6.08
CA PHE A 62 3.93 -15.05 6.46
C PHE A 62 3.24 -14.15 5.40
N ARG A 63 2.74 -14.75 4.31
CA ARG A 63 2.03 -13.99 3.26
C ARG A 63 0.62 -13.59 3.71
N PRO A 64 0.01 -12.58 3.13
CA PRO A 64 -1.36 -12.18 3.52
C PRO A 64 -2.37 -13.33 3.42
N THR A 65 -2.23 -14.17 2.40
CA THR A 65 -3.11 -15.35 2.22
C THR A 65 -2.93 -16.43 3.29
N ASP A 66 -1.78 -16.43 3.96
CA ASP A 66 -1.49 -17.31 5.09
C ASP A 66 -1.99 -16.69 6.41
N GLN A 67 -2.31 -15.39 6.41
CA GLN A 67 -2.70 -14.56 7.56
C GLN A 67 -4.15 -14.03 7.43
N GLY A 68 -5.04 -14.82 6.84
CA GLY A 68 -6.47 -14.61 6.86
C GLY A 68 -7.07 -13.88 5.65
N PHE A 69 -6.30 -13.44 4.66
CA PHE A 69 -6.86 -12.83 3.46
C PHE A 69 -7.20 -13.86 2.40
N ASN A 70 -8.44 -13.87 1.91
CA ASN A 70 -8.93 -14.75 0.84
C ASN A 70 -8.38 -14.31 -0.52
N GLU A 71 -8.27 -12.99 -0.73
CA GLU A 71 -7.77 -12.38 -1.96
C GLU A 71 -6.69 -11.35 -1.65
N SER A 72 -5.63 -11.32 -2.47
CA SER A 72 -4.53 -10.37 -2.29
C SER A 72 -3.97 -9.89 -3.63
N LEU A 73 -3.82 -8.58 -3.78
CA LEU A 73 -2.96 -7.98 -4.79
C LEU A 73 -2.00 -7.02 -4.11
N ILE A 74 -0.74 -7.41 -4.02
CA ILE A 74 0.23 -6.73 -3.18
C ILE A 74 1.61 -6.59 -3.80
N HIS A 75 2.40 -5.66 -3.25
CA HIS A 75 3.85 -5.82 -3.19
C HIS A 75 4.27 -6.21 -1.76
N LEU A 76 5.27 -7.08 -1.65
CA LEU A 76 5.62 -7.71 -0.37
C LEU A 76 6.48 -6.82 0.52
N SER A 77 7.46 -6.12 -0.06
CA SER A 77 8.50 -5.41 0.67
C SER A 77 8.07 -4.05 1.23
N GLY A 78 9.02 -3.37 1.88
CA GLY A 78 8.83 -2.03 2.45
C GLY A 78 8.57 -0.93 1.43
N GLY A 79 9.10 -1.05 0.22
CA GLY A 79 8.91 -0.11 -0.87
C GLY A 79 9.00 -0.78 -2.23
N ILE A 80 8.13 -0.37 -3.15
CA ILE A 80 8.14 -0.88 -4.52
C ILE A 80 9.45 -0.50 -5.22
N GLY A 81 10.05 -1.46 -5.92
CA GLY A 81 11.33 -1.27 -6.61
C GLY A 81 12.54 -1.04 -5.69
N GLN A 82 12.43 -1.31 -4.40
CA GLN A 82 13.52 -1.24 -3.44
C GLN A 82 14.12 -2.63 -3.16
N VAL A 83 15.28 -2.67 -2.49
CA VAL A 83 15.88 -3.92 -2.03
C VAL A 83 14.86 -4.70 -1.19
N GLY A 84 14.67 -5.97 -1.51
CA GLY A 84 13.63 -6.82 -0.90
C GLY A 84 12.34 -6.88 -1.70
N ASP A 85 12.12 -6.01 -2.68
CA ASP A 85 11.05 -6.19 -3.66
C ASP A 85 11.54 -7.10 -4.79
N PHE A 86 11.34 -8.39 -4.61
CA PHE A 86 11.85 -9.42 -5.52
C PHE A 86 11.28 -9.33 -6.94
N THR A 87 10.13 -8.71 -7.11
CA THR A 87 9.47 -8.61 -8.42
C THR A 87 9.94 -7.42 -9.23
N ASN A 88 10.12 -6.26 -8.60
CA ASN A 88 10.42 -5.03 -9.33
C ASN A 88 11.91 -4.64 -9.25
N TYR A 89 12.53 -4.77 -8.08
CA TYR A 89 13.93 -4.39 -7.91
C TYR A 89 14.90 -5.21 -8.77
N TYR A 90 14.76 -6.53 -8.73
CA TYR A 90 15.65 -7.44 -9.47
C TYR A 90 15.29 -7.58 -10.96
N ALA A 91 14.05 -7.28 -11.34
CA ALA A 91 13.63 -7.16 -12.72
C ALA A 91 14.06 -5.84 -13.38
N GLY A 92 14.71 -4.94 -12.64
CA GLY A 92 15.13 -3.63 -13.13
C GLY A 92 14.02 -2.58 -13.22
N ASN A 93 12.79 -2.94 -12.88
CA ASN A 93 11.65 -2.02 -12.83
C ASN A 93 11.53 -1.44 -11.41
N ARG A 94 12.14 -0.28 -11.19
CA ARG A 94 12.07 0.44 -9.90
C ARG A 94 10.98 1.49 -9.95
N SER A 95 9.77 1.10 -10.30
CA SER A 95 8.72 2.06 -10.67
C SER A 95 7.38 1.72 -10.07
N TYR A 96 6.61 2.78 -9.77
CA TYR A 96 5.18 2.72 -9.53
C TYR A 96 4.38 2.48 -10.82
N PHE A 97 5.01 2.64 -11.99
CA PHE A 97 4.39 2.41 -13.28
C PHE A 97 4.68 1.00 -13.78
N ASP A 98 3.68 0.38 -14.33
CA ASP A 98 3.72 -0.96 -14.94
C ASP A 98 4.37 -2.02 -14.03
N PRO A 99 3.93 -2.09 -12.76
CA PRO A 99 4.59 -2.94 -11.76
C PRO A 99 4.33 -4.43 -12.01
N VAL A 100 5.24 -5.26 -11.53
CA VAL A 100 4.99 -6.67 -11.28
C VAL A 100 4.54 -6.83 -9.83
N LEU A 101 3.33 -7.31 -9.62
CA LEU A 101 2.71 -7.48 -8.30
C LEU A 101 2.44 -8.97 -8.02
N TRP A 102 2.19 -9.28 -6.75
CA TRP A 102 1.75 -10.59 -6.32
C TRP A 102 0.23 -10.63 -6.23
N HIS A 103 -0.40 -11.40 -7.10
CA HIS A 103 -1.84 -11.64 -7.10
C HIS A 103 -2.10 -13.07 -6.64
N ASN A 104 -2.66 -13.23 -5.44
CA ASN A 104 -2.88 -14.55 -4.82
C ASN A 104 -1.63 -15.46 -4.89
N ASN A 105 -0.50 -14.92 -4.46
CA ASN A 105 0.82 -15.57 -4.46
C ASN A 105 1.44 -15.88 -5.83
N GLN A 106 0.87 -15.36 -6.92
CA GLN A 106 1.44 -15.47 -8.27
C GLN A 106 1.90 -14.10 -8.76
N GLN A 107 3.06 -14.05 -9.36
CA GLN A 107 3.57 -12.82 -9.98
C GLN A 107 2.80 -12.51 -11.25
N LYS A 108 2.32 -11.27 -11.38
CA LYS A 108 1.62 -10.78 -12.55
C LYS A 108 2.04 -9.35 -12.86
N LYS A 109 2.33 -9.10 -14.14
CA LYS A 109 2.59 -7.75 -14.63
C LYS A 109 1.26 -7.01 -14.82
N TYR A 110 1.25 -5.75 -14.40
CA TYR A 110 0.14 -4.82 -14.58
C TYR A 110 0.60 -3.61 -15.38
N ASP A 111 -0.30 -3.02 -16.14
CA ASP A 111 -0.06 -1.77 -16.86
C ASP A 111 -0.72 -0.61 -16.09
N GLY A 112 -0.02 0.52 -15.98
CA GLY A 112 -0.53 1.72 -15.34
C GLY A 112 0.15 2.05 -14.00
N TYR A 113 -0.48 2.92 -13.23
CA TYR A 113 0.06 3.44 -11.96
C TYR A 113 -0.41 2.60 -10.77
N CYS A 114 0.52 2.23 -9.91
CA CYS A 114 0.34 1.25 -8.84
C CYS A 114 -0.87 1.53 -7.93
N SER A 115 -1.08 2.79 -7.51
CA SER A 115 -2.21 3.15 -6.64
C SER A 115 -3.56 3.01 -7.35
N ASP A 116 -3.61 3.32 -8.65
CA ASP A 116 -4.82 3.16 -9.47
C ASP A 116 -5.15 1.67 -9.60
N ILE A 117 -4.14 0.83 -9.87
CA ILE A 117 -4.27 -0.64 -9.99
C ILE A 117 -4.83 -1.24 -8.69
N PHE A 118 -4.28 -0.87 -7.54
CA PHE A 118 -4.77 -1.38 -6.24
C PHE A 118 -6.22 -1.00 -5.99
N THR A 119 -6.60 0.23 -6.35
CA THR A 119 -7.98 0.71 -6.19
C THR A 119 -8.94 -0.02 -7.11
N GLU A 120 -8.58 -0.23 -8.36
CA GLU A 120 -9.40 -0.96 -9.33
C GLU A 120 -9.65 -2.42 -8.91
N GLU A 121 -8.62 -3.10 -8.41
CA GLU A 121 -8.79 -4.47 -7.92
C GLU A 121 -9.58 -4.52 -6.61
N ALA A 122 -9.40 -3.53 -5.71
CA ALA A 122 -10.23 -3.40 -4.51
C ALA A 122 -11.72 -3.18 -4.87
N ILE A 123 -12.00 -2.36 -5.87
CA ILE A 123 -13.37 -2.15 -6.37
C ILE A 123 -13.95 -3.45 -6.94
N LYS A 124 -13.20 -4.20 -7.74
CA LYS A 124 -13.65 -5.50 -8.27
C LYS A 124 -13.97 -6.50 -7.15
N PHE A 125 -13.11 -6.53 -6.13
CA PHE A 125 -13.36 -7.36 -4.94
C PHE A 125 -14.66 -6.97 -4.23
N ILE A 126 -14.91 -5.68 -4.04
CA ILE A 126 -16.14 -5.18 -3.41
C ILE A 126 -17.36 -5.51 -4.28
N GLU A 127 -17.30 -5.28 -5.59
CA GLU A 127 -18.40 -5.63 -6.52
C GLU A 127 -18.76 -7.11 -6.49
N LYS A 128 -17.75 -7.97 -6.45
CA LYS A 128 -17.90 -9.42 -6.38
C LYS A 128 -18.60 -9.87 -5.08
N ASN A 129 -18.27 -9.21 -3.98
CA ASN A 129 -18.72 -9.61 -2.65
C ASN A 129 -19.80 -8.69 -2.06
N LYS A 130 -20.46 -7.86 -2.87
CA LYS A 130 -21.44 -6.85 -2.43
C LYS A 130 -22.66 -7.41 -1.69
N SER A 131 -22.98 -8.69 -1.86
CA SER A 131 -24.09 -9.37 -1.18
C SER A 131 -23.66 -10.08 0.11
N ASP A 132 -22.38 -10.11 0.40
CA ASP A 132 -21.78 -10.78 1.53
C ASP A 132 -21.16 -9.77 2.50
N GLN A 133 -20.82 -10.22 3.70
CA GLN A 133 -19.98 -9.43 4.58
C GLN A 133 -18.54 -9.49 4.06
N PHE A 134 -17.88 -8.34 3.92
CA PHE A 134 -16.51 -8.29 3.44
C PHE A 134 -15.62 -7.35 4.26
N PHE A 135 -14.34 -7.65 4.26
CA PHE A 135 -13.27 -6.81 4.77
C PHE A 135 -12.29 -6.50 3.65
N CYS A 136 -12.24 -5.25 3.21
CA CYS A 136 -11.32 -4.77 2.18
C CYS A 136 -10.25 -3.87 2.80
N TYR A 137 -9.01 -4.31 2.80
CA TYR A 137 -7.86 -3.53 3.26
C TYR A 137 -7.11 -2.92 2.09
N LEU A 138 -7.46 -1.67 1.71
CA LEU A 138 -6.76 -0.89 0.69
C LEU A 138 -5.58 -0.14 1.31
N SER A 139 -4.39 -0.63 1.05
CA SER A 139 -3.16 -0.31 1.76
C SER A 139 -2.13 0.30 0.82
N PHE A 140 -2.31 1.56 0.42
CA PHE A 140 -1.42 2.25 -0.49
C PHE A 140 0.05 2.22 -0.06
N ASN A 141 0.98 2.09 -1.03
CA ASN A 141 2.40 2.31 -0.79
C ASN A 141 2.77 3.78 -0.91
N ALA A 142 2.12 4.54 -1.77
CA ALA A 142 2.31 5.97 -1.91
C ALA A 142 1.97 6.72 -0.60
N PRO A 143 2.68 7.80 -0.25
CA PRO A 143 3.74 8.46 -1.01
C PRO A 143 5.18 7.98 -0.66
N HIS A 144 5.39 6.69 -0.41
CA HIS A 144 6.73 6.13 -0.17
C HIS A 144 7.63 6.27 -1.41
N THR A 145 8.95 6.38 -1.21
CA THR A 145 9.92 6.34 -2.31
C THR A 145 9.85 5.02 -3.10
N PRO A 146 10.18 5.06 -4.42
CA PRO A 146 10.61 6.20 -5.23
C PRO A 146 9.48 7.21 -5.45
N LEU A 147 9.81 8.51 -5.42
CA LEU A 147 8.81 9.57 -5.62
C LEU A 147 8.48 9.71 -7.10
N GLN A 148 7.49 8.99 -7.53
CA GLN A 148 7.00 8.94 -8.90
C GLN A 148 5.49 9.18 -8.90
N VAL A 149 5.03 10.00 -9.81
CA VAL A 149 3.63 10.43 -9.88
C VAL A 149 3.24 10.66 -11.35
N PRO A 150 2.00 10.32 -11.75
CA PRO A 150 1.52 10.67 -13.08
C PRO A 150 1.56 12.17 -13.33
N GLU A 151 1.97 12.57 -14.53
CA GLU A 151 2.22 13.97 -14.91
C GLU A 151 1.04 14.89 -14.59
N LYS A 152 -0.18 14.42 -14.84
CA LYS A 152 -1.40 15.18 -14.53
C LYS A 152 -1.52 15.63 -13.07
N TYR A 153 -0.99 14.86 -12.13
CA TYR A 153 -0.99 15.20 -10.70
C TYR A 153 0.21 16.08 -10.33
N TYR A 154 1.38 15.84 -10.94
CA TYR A 154 2.53 16.71 -10.75
C TYR A 154 2.25 18.13 -11.25
N ASP A 155 1.56 18.26 -12.37
CA ASP A 155 1.21 19.53 -12.99
C ASP A 155 0.36 20.45 -12.12
N LEU A 156 -0.44 19.89 -11.21
CA LEU A 156 -1.20 20.68 -10.24
C LEU A 156 -0.29 21.48 -9.30
N TYR A 157 0.92 21.01 -9.08
CA TYR A 157 1.87 21.57 -8.09
C TYR A 157 3.13 22.16 -8.70
N LYS A 158 3.32 22.08 -10.02
CA LYS A 158 4.57 22.54 -10.68
C LYS A 158 4.94 23.99 -10.42
N ASN A 159 3.95 24.86 -10.25
CA ASN A 159 4.11 26.29 -10.01
C ASN A 159 4.06 26.69 -8.51
N ILE A 160 3.86 25.73 -7.61
CA ILE A 160 3.84 25.96 -6.16
C ILE A 160 5.27 25.92 -5.65
N ASP A 161 5.62 26.83 -4.76
CA ASP A 161 6.87 26.78 -4.00
C ASP A 161 6.58 26.33 -2.55
N PRO A 162 6.84 25.06 -2.22
CA PRO A 162 6.59 24.53 -0.86
C PRO A 162 7.43 25.24 0.21
N SER A 163 8.55 25.87 -0.13
CA SER A 163 9.40 26.57 0.83
C SER A 163 8.72 27.81 1.41
N LEU A 164 7.74 28.39 0.70
CA LEU A 164 6.99 29.55 1.17
C LEU A 164 5.90 29.18 2.21
N ILE A 165 5.60 27.90 2.38
CA ILE A 165 4.59 27.40 3.33
C ILE A 165 5.24 27.07 4.68
N SER A 166 6.56 26.90 4.71
CA SER A 166 7.31 26.60 5.92
C SER A 166 7.52 27.86 6.77
N GLU A 167 7.01 27.86 8.00
CA GLU A 167 7.28 28.92 8.99
C GLU A 167 8.70 28.83 9.58
N SER A 168 9.49 27.82 9.19
CA SER A 168 10.86 27.63 9.71
C SER A 168 11.87 28.46 8.95
N GLU A 169 12.41 29.48 9.59
CA GLU A 169 13.53 30.28 9.07
C GLU A 169 14.87 29.50 9.06
N THR A 170 14.94 28.36 9.74
CA THR A 170 16.18 27.62 9.98
C THR A 170 16.51 26.54 8.96
N ILE A 171 15.51 26.03 8.22
CA ILE A 171 15.71 24.98 7.23
C ILE A 171 15.30 25.48 5.87
N LYS A 172 16.30 25.75 5.01
CA LYS A 172 16.06 26.10 3.61
C LYS A 172 15.93 24.83 2.77
N MET A 173 14.81 24.68 2.07
CA MET A 173 14.61 23.58 1.13
C MET A 173 15.55 23.73 -0.07
N SER A 174 16.23 22.65 -0.44
CA SER A 174 16.98 22.60 -1.71
C SER A 174 16.01 22.51 -2.90
N LYS A 175 16.51 22.74 -4.12
CA LYS A 175 15.73 22.54 -5.34
C LYS A 175 15.20 21.09 -5.45
N LYS A 176 15.98 20.13 -4.97
CA LYS A 176 15.57 18.73 -4.91
C LYS A 176 14.40 18.53 -3.94
N ASP A 177 14.48 19.09 -2.75
CA ASP A 177 13.42 18.95 -1.72
C ASP A 177 12.12 19.61 -2.19
N ILE A 178 12.19 20.77 -2.86
CA ILE A 178 11.04 21.42 -3.47
C ILE A 178 10.40 20.55 -4.53
N ASN A 179 11.20 19.93 -5.41
CA ASN A 179 10.68 19.02 -6.44
C ASN A 179 10.10 17.74 -5.84
N ASP A 180 10.75 17.18 -4.85
CA ASP A 180 10.27 15.98 -4.14
C ASP A 180 8.95 16.26 -3.39
N ALA A 181 8.82 17.43 -2.75
CA ALA A 181 7.57 17.86 -2.14
C ALA A 181 6.41 17.97 -3.15
N LYS A 182 6.66 18.53 -4.33
CA LYS A 182 5.65 18.60 -5.41
C LYS A 182 5.18 17.20 -5.85
N LYS A 183 6.11 16.26 -5.97
CA LYS A 183 5.77 14.88 -6.30
C LYS A 183 4.93 14.24 -5.19
N ILE A 184 5.29 14.45 -3.93
CA ILE A 184 4.54 13.94 -2.77
C ILE A 184 3.12 14.50 -2.79
N TYR A 185 2.93 15.79 -3.01
CA TYR A 185 1.60 16.40 -3.11
C TYR A 185 0.77 15.75 -4.24
N GLY A 186 1.37 15.57 -5.41
CA GLY A 186 0.71 14.88 -6.52
C GLY A 186 0.36 13.43 -6.21
N MET A 187 1.25 12.69 -5.52
CA MET A 187 0.97 11.32 -5.07
C MET A 187 -0.20 11.27 -4.06
N ILE A 188 -0.27 12.24 -3.14
CA ILE A 188 -1.37 12.34 -2.17
C ILE A 188 -2.69 12.65 -2.89
N THR A 189 -2.68 13.58 -3.85
CA THR A 189 -3.88 13.88 -4.66
C THR A 189 -4.37 12.66 -5.45
N ASN A 190 -3.45 11.86 -6.00
CA ASN A 190 -3.84 10.59 -6.64
C ASN A 190 -4.49 9.62 -5.64
N ILE A 191 -3.99 9.52 -4.42
CA ILE A 191 -4.63 8.70 -3.36
C ILE A 191 -6.04 9.21 -3.07
N ASP A 192 -6.22 10.52 -2.92
CA ASP A 192 -7.52 11.14 -2.64
C ASP A 192 -8.53 10.86 -3.77
N ASP A 193 -8.12 11.03 -5.03
CA ASP A 193 -8.94 10.66 -6.19
C ASP A 193 -9.33 9.19 -6.20
N ASN A 194 -8.43 8.29 -5.83
CA ASN A 194 -8.68 6.86 -5.75
C ASN A 194 -9.64 6.50 -4.61
N ILE A 195 -9.52 7.15 -3.45
CA ILE A 195 -10.49 7.03 -2.36
C ILE A 195 -11.86 7.55 -2.83
N GLY A 196 -11.89 8.67 -3.55
CA GLY A 196 -13.11 9.21 -4.16
C GLY A 196 -13.81 8.24 -5.10
N LYS A 197 -13.05 7.54 -5.95
CA LYS A 197 -13.59 6.47 -6.82
C LYS A 197 -14.20 5.32 -6.02
N LEU A 198 -13.49 4.86 -4.98
CA LEU A 198 -13.98 3.79 -4.11
C LEU A 198 -15.28 4.18 -3.39
N ILE A 199 -15.32 5.37 -2.79
CA ILE A 199 -16.53 5.88 -2.11
C ILE A 199 -17.69 6.02 -3.10
N SER A 200 -17.43 6.50 -4.31
CA SER A 200 -18.44 6.61 -5.35
C SER A 200 -19.00 5.25 -5.75
N LYS A 201 -18.14 4.23 -5.82
CA LYS A 201 -18.56 2.86 -6.12
C LYS A 201 -19.40 2.26 -4.98
N LEU A 202 -19.03 2.47 -3.72
CA LEU A 202 -19.83 2.01 -2.57
C LEU A 202 -21.24 2.62 -2.61
N LYS A 203 -21.35 3.92 -2.90
CA LYS A 203 -22.65 4.61 -3.06
C LYS A 203 -23.46 4.05 -4.24
N GLU A 204 -22.81 3.76 -5.38
CA GLU A 204 -23.46 3.13 -6.56
C GLU A 204 -24.03 1.75 -6.22
N LEU A 205 -23.31 1.00 -5.37
CA LEU A 205 -23.70 -0.34 -4.92
C LEU A 205 -24.68 -0.34 -3.75
N GLU A 206 -25.00 0.84 -3.21
CA GLU A 206 -25.90 1.03 -2.07
C GLU A 206 -25.40 0.34 -0.77
N ILE A 207 -24.07 0.35 -0.54
CA ILE A 207 -23.39 -0.23 0.64
C ILE A 207 -22.44 0.78 1.31
#